data_adb3c097c554db02b67835462e6374d5
#
_entry.id   adb3c097c554db02b67835462e6374d5
#
_cell.length_a   1.000
_cell.length_b   1.000
_cell.length_c   1.000
_cell.angle_alpha   90.00
_cell.angle_beta   90.00
_cell.angle_gamma   90.00
#
_symmetry.space_group_name_H-M   'P 1'
#
loop_
_entity.id
_entity.type
_entity.pdbx_description
1 polymer ?
#
loop_
_entity_poly.entity_id
_entity_poly.type
_entity_poly.pdbx_seq_one_letter_code
_entity_poly.pdbx_strand_id
1 'polypeptide(L)'
;LIGDYKVGTSKQYISQIIDSNDIPNLGESMLIASPTGSGKTSAVIKMIKHTSMPVIYVTNRKMALCQFKKDDIKASKGLDVPAELLDSISLGENIIAITYQELAETTYKYKGKKHLLILDEVHCLLEDANFSVYAEKIIRYLKANRDNIARIYLTATPDAVTPVIAEIECESGQEQALFAMDWDTNVKSVFHAYASYKTRLKMVYSMESNWNYINFKLYTPDDTKELADYIKRENEQGTKSLIYVNDISKGKVLQEVLGNTQHIYSDEDKRAEIAEIAQNEKFSDRNLITTKVAENGVSLHDDELNLIVVETLDPITLKQVIGRARVNRKNPREITV
;
A
#
# COMPACT_ATOMS: atom_id res chain seq x y z
N LEU A 1 -17.73 -5.11 25.19
CA LEU A 1 -16.39 -4.88 24.63
C LEU A 1 -16.55 -4.27 23.25
N ILE A 2 -15.97 -3.11 23.04
CA ILE A 2 -16.26 -2.26 21.90
C ILE A 2 -15.06 -2.30 20.92
N GLY A 3 -14.63 -3.48 20.55
CA GLY A 3 -13.59 -3.70 19.57
C GLY A 3 -12.38 -4.40 20.14
N ASP A 4 -11.74 -5.19 19.31
CA ASP A 4 -10.52 -5.91 19.63
C ASP A 4 -9.31 -5.20 19.06
N TYR A 5 -8.29 -5.10 19.90
CA TYR A 5 -7.03 -4.48 19.56
C TYR A 5 -5.88 -5.47 19.79
N LYS A 6 -5.05 -5.67 18.78
CA LYS A 6 -3.87 -6.54 18.86
C LYS A 6 -2.63 -5.81 18.35
N VAL A 7 -1.57 -5.78 19.14
CA VAL A 7 -0.25 -5.27 18.76
C VAL A 7 0.68 -6.43 18.45
N GLY A 8 1.33 -6.38 17.33
CA GLY A 8 2.30 -7.38 16.93
C GLY A 8 3.74 -6.92 17.13
N THR A 9 4.22 -6.92 18.37
CA THR A 9 5.61 -6.51 18.67
C THR A 9 6.64 -7.63 18.46
N SER A 10 6.24 -8.89 18.61
CA SER A 10 7.13 -10.06 18.46
C SER A 10 6.96 -10.80 17.13
N LYS A 11 5.95 -10.45 16.32
CA LYS A 11 5.66 -11.09 15.06
C LYS A 11 6.26 -10.30 13.89
N GLN A 12 6.70 -11.02 12.86
CA GLN A 12 7.34 -10.41 11.70
C GLN A 12 6.33 -9.85 10.69
N TYR A 13 5.15 -10.46 10.62
CA TYR A 13 4.12 -10.13 9.65
C TYR A 13 2.77 -9.94 10.34
N ILE A 14 2.02 -8.94 9.90
CA ILE A 14 0.68 -8.66 10.41
C ILE A 14 -0.25 -9.87 10.19
N SER A 15 -0.04 -10.63 9.12
CA SER A 15 -0.78 -11.86 8.82
C SER A 15 -0.58 -13.00 9.85
N GLN A 16 0.36 -12.86 10.78
CA GLN A 16 0.57 -13.78 11.91
C GLN A 16 -0.19 -13.36 13.17
N ILE A 17 -0.73 -12.14 13.16
CA ILE A 17 -1.45 -11.53 14.29
C ILE A 17 -2.95 -11.63 14.05
N ILE A 18 -3.38 -11.33 12.82
CA ILE A 18 -4.78 -11.30 12.45
C ILE A 18 -5.32 -12.73 12.40
N ASP A 19 -6.40 -12.97 13.13
CA ASP A 19 -7.19 -14.20 12.98
C ASP A 19 -8.00 -14.11 11.68
N SER A 20 -7.98 -15.15 10.88
CA SER A 20 -8.75 -15.22 9.64
C SER A 20 -10.27 -15.14 9.84
N ASN A 21 -10.73 -15.38 11.05
CA ASN A 21 -12.14 -15.27 11.44
C ASN A 21 -12.52 -13.86 11.94
N ASP A 22 -11.56 -12.97 12.15
CA ASP A 22 -11.81 -11.59 12.58
C ASP A 22 -12.32 -10.73 11.40
N ILE A 23 -13.43 -11.13 10.81
CA ILE A 23 -14.07 -10.38 9.72
C ILE A 23 -15.14 -9.47 10.32
N PRO A 24 -15.16 -8.15 10.01
CA PRO A 24 -16.17 -7.25 10.52
C PRO A 24 -17.56 -7.66 10.05
N ASN A 25 -18.56 -7.46 10.91
CA ASN A 25 -19.95 -7.66 10.55
C ASN A 25 -20.44 -6.57 9.59
N LEU A 26 -21.58 -6.78 8.95
CA LEU A 26 -22.25 -5.73 8.19
C LEU A 26 -22.49 -4.50 9.08
N GLY A 27 -22.15 -3.35 8.60
CA GLY A 27 -22.22 -2.11 9.35
C GLY A 27 -20.98 -1.78 10.18
N GLU A 28 -20.04 -2.70 10.31
CA GLU A 28 -18.79 -2.53 11.06
C GLU A 28 -17.58 -2.38 10.14
N SER A 29 -16.48 -1.90 10.71
CA SER A 29 -15.22 -1.78 9.99
C SER A 29 -14.01 -2.19 10.84
N MET A 30 -12.92 -2.49 10.11
CA MET A 30 -11.60 -2.85 10.64
C MET A 30 -10.53 -1.99 9.96
N LEU A 31 -9.54 -1.57 10.72
CA LEU A 31 -8.32 -0.94 10.22
C LEU A 31 -7.12 -1.86 10.41
N ILE A 32 -6.37 -2.11 9.35
CA ILE A 32 -5.08 -2.80 9.38
C ILE A 32 -3.99 -1.77 9.03
N ALA A 33 -3.36 -1.24 10.07
CA ALA A 33 -2.30 -0.24 9.98
C ALA A 33 -0.94 -0.91 10.16
N SER A 34 -0.23 -1.12 9.07
CA SER A 34 1.07 -1.78 9.16
C SER A 34 1.98 -1.42 7.98
N PRO A 35 3.31 -1.44 8.17
CA PRO A 35 4.26 -1.01 7.17
C PRO A 35 4.10 -1.75 5.84
N THR A 36 4.62 -1.16 4.78
CA THR A 36 4.74 -1.84 3.49
C THR A 36 5.55 -3.15 3.66
N GLY A 37 5.11 -4.23 3.01
CA GLY A 37 5.75 -5.55 3.15
C GLY A 37 5.49 -6.29 4.48
N SER A 38 4.60 -5.81 5.30
CA SER A 38 4.22 -6.47 6.56
C SER A 38 3.24 -7.64 6.40
N GLY A 39 2.81 -7.96 5.17
CA GLY A 39 1.88 -9.05 4.89
C GLY A 39 0.40 -8.66 5.00
N LYS A 40 0.03 -7.38 4.79
CA LYS A 40 -1.38 -6.92 4.75
C LYS A 40 -2.22 -7.72 3.75
N THR A 41 -1.77 -7.78 2.50
CA THR A 41 -2.47 -8.51 1.43
C THR A 41 -2.61 -9.99 1.76
N SER A 42 -1.56 -10.62 2.30
CA SER A 42 -1.62 -12.03 2.74
C SER A 42 -2.62 -12.26 3.88
N ALA A 43 -2.76 -11.30 4.80
CA ALA A 43 -3.78 -11.37 5.86
C ALA A 43 -5.19 -11.33 5.26
N VAL A 44 -5.42 -10.38 4.36
CA VAL A 44 -6.72 -10.21 3.69
C VAL A 44 -7.10 -11.44 2.86
N ILE A 45 -6.16 -12.02 2.10
CA ILE A 45 -6.40 -13.27 1.34
C ILE A 45 -6.84 -14.40 2.26
N LYS A 46 -6.22 -14.54 3.45
CA LYS A 46 -6.66 -15.52 4.44
C LYS A 46 -8.09 -15.26 4.91
N MET A 47 -8.43 -14.01 5.23
CA MET A 47 -9.77 -13.64 5.68
C MET A 47 -10.84 -13.89 4.60
N ILE A 48 -10.56 -13.52 3.35
CA ILE A 48 -11.47 -13.74 2.22
C ILE A 48 -11.87 -15.22 2.09
N LYS A 49 -10.96 -16.14 2.35
CA LYS A 49 -11.22 -17.58 2.29
C LYS A 49 -12.18 -18.09 3.37
N HIS A 50 -12.38 -17.31 4.42
CA HIS A 50 -13.25 -17.65 5.55
C HIS A 50 -14.61 -16.93 5.55
N THR A 51 -14.86 -16.06 4.55
CA THR A 51 -16.15 -15.37 4.43
C THR A 51 -17.02 -15.96 3.35
N SER A 52 -18.33 -16.02 3.61
CA SER A 52 -19.36 -16.32 2.61
C SER A 52 -19.92 -15.04 1.95
N MET A 53 -19.56 -13.86 2.44
CA MET A 53 -20.01 -12.59 1.86
C MET A 53 -19.37 -12.39 0.48
N PRO A 54 -20.09 -11.80 -0.48
CA PRO A 54 -19.45 -11.25 -1.68
C PRO A 54 -18.36 -10.26 -1.28
N VAL A 55 -17.21 -10.32 -1.94
CA VAL A 55 -16.03 -9.48 -1.63
C VAL A 55 -15.72 -8.55 -2.79
N ILE A 56 -15.52 -7.28 -2.48
CA ILE A 56 -14.99 -6.30 -3.40
C ILE A 56 -13.64 -5.83 -2.85
N TYR A 57 -12.55 -6.22 -3.50
CA TYR A 57 -11.20 -5.74 -3.19
C TYR A 57 -10.87 -4.55 -4.07
N VAL A 58 -10.52 -3.44 -3.45
CA VAL A 58 -10.27 -2.17 -4.13
C VAL A 58 -8.83 -1.74 -3.89
N THR A 59 -8.14 -1.40 -4.95
CA THR A 59 -6.77 -0.89 -4.90
C THR A 59 -6.57 0.30 -5.83
N ASN A 60 -5.53 1.08 -5.60
CA ASN A 60 -5.30 2.33 -6.35
C ASN A 60 -4.86 2.08 -7.80
N ARG A 61 -4.19 0.97 -8.11
CA ARG A 61 -3.57 0.77 -9.42
C ARG A 61 -3.75 -0.63 -9.98
N LYS A 62 -3.86 -0.68 -11.32
CA LYS A 62 -3.96 -1.95 -12.08
C LYS A 62 -2.83 -2.93 -11.77
N MET A 63 -1.62 -2.45 -11.51
CA MET A 63 -0.48 -3.32 -11.13
C MET A 63 -0.68 -4.00 -9.78
N ALA A 64 -1.11 -3.26 -8.75
CA ALA A 64 -1.43 -3.86 -7.45
C ALA A 64 -2.57 -4.88 -7.59
N LEU A 65 -3.52 -4.61 -8.46
CA LEU A 65 -4.60 -5.52 -8.80
C LEU A 65 -4.10 -6.82 -9.44
N CYS A 66 -3.17 -6.74 -10.39
CA CYS A 66 -2.54 -7.91 -11.01
C CYS A 66 -1.73 -8.73 -9.99
N GLN A 67 -1.02 -8.06 -9.09
CA GLN A 67 -0.26 -8.73 -8.03
C GLN A 67 -1.20 -9.44 -7.03
N PHE A 68 -2.29 -8.79 -6.62
CA PHE A 68 -3.30 -9.40 -5.75
C PHE A 68 -3.90 -10.66 -6.38
N LYS A 69 -4.31 -10.60 -7.65
CA LYS A 69 -4.82 -11.75 -8.39
C LYS A 69 -3.78 -12.88 -8.47
N LYS A 70 -2.50 -12.55 -8.74
CA LYS A 70 -1.38 -13.50 -8.78
C LYS A 70 -1.18 -14.18 -7.42
N ASP A 71 -1.17 -13.43 -6.34
CA ASP A 71 -0.97 -13.95 -4.99
C ASP A 71 -2.12 -14.85 -4.55
N ASP A 72 -3.37 -14.50 -4.88
CA ASP A 72 -4.53 -15.36 -4.60
C ASP A 72 -4.45 -16.68 -5.36
N ILE A 73 -4.07 -16.65 -6.64
CA ILE A 73 -3.92 -17.85 -7.46
C ILE A 73 -2.79 -18.72 -6.93
N LYS A 74 -1.63 -18.17 -6.60
CA LYS A 74 -0.52 -18.90 -5.98
C LYS A 74 -0.94 -19.54 -4.66
N ALA A 75 -1.62 -18.79 -3.81
CA ALA A 75 -2.08 -19.27 -2.53
C ALA A 75 -3.16 -20.38 -2.64
N SER A 76 -3.97 -20.38 -3.71
CA SER A 76 -5.06 -21.33 -3.89
C SER A 76 -4.63 -22.62 -4.61
N LYS A 77 -3.67 -22.57 -5.53
CA LYS A 77 -3.36 -23.69 -6.44
C LYS A 77 -1.89 -24.09 -6.50
N GLY A 78 -0.97 -23.32 -5.90
CA GLY A 78 0.47 -23.59 -5.99
C GLY A 78 1.05 -23.50 -7.40
N LEU A 79 0.36 -22.82 -8.32
CA LEU A 79 0.73 -22.71 -9.73
C LEU A 79 1.29 -21.32 -10.04
N ASP A 80 2.35 -21.28 -10.82
CA ASP A 80 2.84 -20.06 -11.48
C ASP A 80 1.96 -19.78 -12.71
N VAL A 81 1.13 -18.73 -12.65
CA VAL A 81 0.22 -18.38 -13.74
C VAL A 81 0.77 -17.17 -14.48
N PRO A 82 0.92 -17.20 -15.80
CA PRO A 82 1.36 -16.06 -16.60
C PRO A 82 0.43 -14.85 -16.42
N ALA A 83 1.02 -13.64 -16.39
CA ALA A 83 0.28 -12.41 -16.16
C ALA A 83 -0.87 -12.17 -17.15
N GLU A 84 -0.70 -12.61 -18.40
CA GLU A 84 -1.71 -12.50 -19.47
C GLU A 84 -2.98 -13.32 -19.22
N LEU A 85 -2.88 -14.38 -18.40
CA LEU A 85 -4.03 -15.21 -18.00
C LEU A 85 -4.76 -14.65 -16.77
N LEU A 86 -4.16 -13.71 -16.04
CA LEU A 86 -4.73 -13.17 -14.80
C LEU A 86 -5.97 -12.31 -15.03
N ASP A 87 -6.08 -11.64 -16.17
CA ASP A 87 -7.26 -10.84 -16.52
C ASP A 87 -8.51 -11.68 -16.80
N SER A 88 -8.31 -12.97 -17.11
CA SER A 88 -9.40 -13.91 -17.43
C SER A 88 -9.81 -14.82 -16.27
N ILE A 89 -9.05 -14.83 -15.15
CA ILE A 89 -9.33 -15.69 -14.01
C ILE A 89 -10.21 -14.96 -12.99
N SER A 90 -11.44 -15.41 -12.86
CA SER A 90 -12.32 -15.02 -11.77
C SER A 90 -11.75 -15.51 -10.44
N LEU A 91 -11.59 -14.62 -9.46
CA LEU A 91 -11.14 -14.92 -8.09
C LEU A 91 -12.16 -15.77 -7.29
N GLY A 92 -13.00 -16.52 -7.95
CA GLY A 92 -14.18 -17.21 -7.41
C GLY A 92 -15.45 -16.43 -7.71
N GLU A 93 -16.59 -17.09 -7.69
CA GLU A 93 -17.87 -16.47 -8.08
C GLU A 93 -18.28 -15.25 -7.23
N ASN A 94 -17.67 -15.08 -6.04
CA ASN A 94 -18.05 -14.07 -5.06
C ASN A 94 -16.98 -12.99 -4.81
N ILE A 95 -15.87 -12.97 -5.55
CA ILE A 95 -14.76 -12.03 -5.32
C ILE A 95 -14.50 -11.19 -6.57
N ILE A 96 -14.55 -9.88 -6.42
CA ILE A 96 -14.27 -8.91 -7.47
C ILE A 96 -13.10 -8.05 -7.01
N ALA A 97 -12.07 -7.91 -7.84
CA ALA A 97 -10.95 -7.01 -7.60
C ALA A 97 -10.97 -5.89 -8.64
N ILE A 98 -11.05 -4.64 -8.18
CA ILE A 98 -11.22 -3.44 -9.01
C ILE A 98 -10.35 -2.28 -8.51
N THR A 99 -10.18 -1.26 -9.35
CA THR A 99 -9.54 0.00 -8.95
C THR A 99 -10.52 0.93 -8.24
N TYR A 100 -9.98 1.94 -7.52
CA TYR A 100 -10.83 3.00 -6.93
C TYR A 100 -11.65 3.75 -7.99
N GLN A 101 -11.08 3.98 -9.18
CA GLN A 101 -11.79 4.60 -10.30
C GLN A 101 -12.97 3.74 -10.74
N GLU A 102 -12.76 2.45 -10.97
CA GLU A 102 -13.81 1.50 -11.32
C GLU A 102 -14.88 1.38 -10.24
N LEU A 103 -14.49 1.42 -8.95
CA LEU A 103 -15.45 1.48 -7.87
C LEU A 103 -16.32 2.73 -7.97
N ALA A 104 -15.72 3.92 -8.13
CA ALA A 104 -16.45 5.19 -8.22
C ALA A 104 -17.44 5.23 -9.40
N GLU A 105 -17.09 4.58 -10.52
CA GLU A 105 -17.96 4.48 -11.70
C GLU A 105 -19.07 3.44 -11.53
N THR A 106 -18.87 2.45 -10.67
CA THR A 106 -19.78 1.30 -10.51
C THR A 106 -20.51 1.25 -9.19
N THR A 107 -20.39 2.26 -8.32
CA THR A 107 -21.07 2.33 -7.00
C THR A 107 -22.57 2.02 -7.06
N TYR A 108 -23.25 2.43 -8.15
CA TYR A 108 -24.68 2.17 -8.35
C TYR A 108 -25.01 0.68 -8.44
N LYS A 109 -24.09 -0.17 -8.89
CA LYS A 109 -24.26 -1.62 -8.98
C LYS A 109 -24.30 -2.30 -7.61
N TYR A 110 -23.65 -1.68 -6.62
CA TYR A 110 -23.46 -2.23 -5.28
C TYR A 110 -24.35 -1.57 -4.22
N LYS A 111 -25.07 -0.51 -4.58
CA LYS A 111 -25.97 0.21 -3.67
C LYS A 111 -26.99 -0.74 -3.04
N GLY A 112 -27.06 -0.75 -1.70
CA GLY A 112 -27.99 -1.58 -0.93
C GLY A 112 -27.65 -3.07 -0.89
N LYS A 113 -26.58 -3.53 -1.57
CA LYS A 113 -26.15 -4.92 -1.54
C LYS A 113 -25.22 -5.19 -0.37
N LYS A 114 -25.41 -6.34 0.27
CA LYS A 114 -24.57 -6.81 1.37
C LYS A 114 -23.27 -7.40 0.84
N HIS A 115 -22.11 -6.86 1.27
CA HIS A 115 -20.79 -7.34 0.86
C HIS A 115 -19.69 -6.89 1.83
N LEU A 116 -18.54 -7.53 1.73
CA LEU A 116 -17.29 -7.10 2.35
C LEU A 116 -16.52 -6.23 1.34
N LEU A 117 -16.20 -5.01 1.73
CA LEU A 117 -15.41 -4.08 0.94
C LEU A 117 -14.03 -3.91 1.58
N ILE A 118 -12.99 -4.20 0.82
CA ILE A 118 -11.60 -4.09 1.24
C ILE A 118 -10.97 -2.95 0.46
N LEU A 119 -10.47 -1.94 1.19
CA LEU A 119 -9.90 -0.72 0.64
C LEU A 119 -8.40 -0.73 0.90
N ASP A 120 -7.61 -1.15 -0.10
CA ASP A 120 -6.16 -1.21 -0.01
C ASP A 120 -5.53 0.14 -0.35
N GLU A 121 -4.51 0.52 0.43
CA GLU A 121 -3.84 1.83 0.35
C GLU A 121 -4.85 3.00 0.40
N VAL A 122 -5.70 2.98 1.43
CA VAL A 122 -6.83 3.92 1.57
C VAL A 122 -6.43 5.41 1.61
N HIS A 123 -5.15 5.72 1.87
CA HIS A 123 -4.62 7.08 1.77
C HIS A 123 -4.79 7.69 0.37
N CYS A 124 -4.90 6.88 -0.67
CA CYS A 124 -5.17 7.36 -2.03
C CYS A 124 -6.48 8.16 -2.15
N LEU A 125 -7.43 7.94 -1.25
CA LEU A 125 -8.65 8.78 -1.20
C LEU A 125 -8.35 10.21 -0.77
N LEU A 126 -7.22 10.47 -0.09
CA LEU A 126 -6.77 11.82 0.28
C LEU A 126 -5.91 12.46 -0.80
N GLU A 127 -4.97 11.72 -1.35
CA GLU A 127 -4.07 12.21 -2.39
C GLU A 127 -4.85 12.60 -3.65
N ASP A 128 -5.81 11.77 -4.02
CA ASP A 128 -6.67 12.00 -5.16
C ASP A 128 -7.84 12.98 -4.87
N ALA A 129 -8.18 13.26 -3.62
CA ALA A 129 -9.27 14.15 -3.24
C ALA A 129 -9.10 15.59 -3.75
N ASN A 130 -7.86 16.06 -3.89
CA ASN A 130 -7.54 17.36 -4.47
C ASN A 130 -7.66 17.41 -5.99
N PHE A 131 -7.73 16.24 -6.67
CA PHE A 131 -7.66 16.12 -8.11
C PHE A 131 -8.79 15.28 -8.73
N SER A 132 -9.60 14.57 -7.93
CA SER A 132 -10.50 13.56 -8.45
C SER A 132 -11.89 13.57 -7.79
N VAL A 133 -12.89 13.72 -8.63
CA VAL A 133 -14.32 13.51 -8.30
C VAL A 133 -14.58 12.08 -7.78
N TYR A 134 -13.65 11.15 -7.99
CA TYR A 134 -13.80 9.75 -7.58
C TYR A 134 -13.76 9.55 -6.08
N ALA A 135 -12.84 10.22 -5.37
CA ALA A 135 -12.73 10.10 -3.91
C ALA A 135 -14.02 10.53 -3.22
N GLU A 136 -14.59 11.67 -3.62
CA GLU A 136 -15.85 12.17 -3.08
C GLU A 136 -17.02 11.20 -3.34
N LYS A 137 -17.11 10.63 -4.55
CA LYS A 137 -18.14 9.63 -4.88
C LYS A 137 -18.03 8.38 -4.00
N ILE A 138 -16.80 7.91 -3.74
CA ILE A 138 -16.56 6.74 -2.90
C ILE A 138 -16.93 7.05 -1.45
N ILE A 139 -16.50 8.18 -0.90
CA ILE A 139 -16.83 8.57 0.48
C ILE A 139 -18.35 8.69 0.65
N ARG A 140 -19.04 9.33 -0.28
CA ARG A 140 -20.52 9.41 -0.29
C ARG A 140 -21.17 8.02 -0.35
N TYR A 141 -20.64 7.13 -1.20
CA TYR A 141 -21.14 5.76 -1.30
C TYR A 141 -20.96 4.99 0.00
N LEU A 142 -19.79 5.07 0.64
CA LEU A 142 -19.50 4.44 1.91
C LEU A 142 -20.43 4.94 3.02
N LYS A 143 -20.62 6.25 3.12
CA LYS A 143 -21.53 6.86 4.09
C LYS A 143 -22.99 6.43 3.89
N ALA A 144 -23.44 6.41 2.64
CA ALA A 144 -24.83 6.09 2.31
C ALA A 144 -25.17 4.59 2.47
N ASN A 145 -24.17 3.71 2.46
CA ASN A 145 -24.38 2.26 2.52
C ASN A 145 -23.74 1.62 3.76
N ARG A 146 -23.46 2.40 4.79
CA ARG A 146 -22.77 1.97 6.02
C ARG A 146 -23.29 0.66 6.59
N ASP A 147 -24.63 0.49 6.64
CA ASP A 147 -25.27 -0.66 7.29
C ASP A 147 -25.21 -1.95 6.45
N ASN A 148 -24.98 -1.82 5.15
CA ASN A 148 -24.96 -2.94 4.22
C ASN A 148 -23.54 -3.43 3.88
N ILE A 149 -22.52 -2.73 4.32
CA ILE A 149 -21.13 -3.01 3.95
C ILE A 149 -20.32 -3.30 5.21
N ALA A 150 -19.62 -4.44 5.22
CA ALA A 150 -18.50 -4.67 6.11
C ALA A 150 -17.24 -4.07 5.46
N ARG A 151 -16.40 -3.36 6.20
CA ARG A 151 -15.26 -2.61 5.62
C ARG A 151 -13.95 -2.98 6.27
N ILE A 152 -12.92 -3.18 5.44
CA ILE A 152 -11.53 -3.36 5.89
C ILE A 152 -10.68 -2.28 5.21
N TYR A 153 -10.04 -1.43 6.00
CA TYR A 153 -9.11 -0.41 5.56
C TYR A 153 -7.69 -0.90 5.73
N LEU A 154 -6.88 -0.86 4.67
CA LEU A 154 -5.46 -1.20 4.71
C LEU A 154 -4.63 0.04 4.44
N THR A 155 -3.62 0.29 5.28
CA THR A 155 -2.70 1.42 5.09
C THR A 155 -1.34 1.16 5.72
N ALA A 156 -0.30 1.76 5.15
CA ALA A 156 1.02 1.88 5.75
C ALA A 156 1.21 3.24 6.47
N THR A 157 0.27 4.17 6.29
CA THR A 157 0.32 5.55 6.78
C THR A 157 -0.98 5.90 7.52
N PRO A 158 -1.20 5.34 8.72
CA PRO A 158 -2.46 5.52 9.46
C PRO A 158 -2.77 6.98 9.76
N ASP A 159 -1.75 7.80 10.07
CA ASP A 159 -1.93 9.21 10.37
C ASP A 159 -2.60 9.97 9.23
N ALA A 160 -2.20 9.68 7.99
CA ALA A 160 -2.75 10.32 6.81
C ALA A 160 -4.23 9.95 6.57
N VAL A 161 -4.67 8.75 6.93
CA VAL A 161 -6.03 8.26 6.61
C VAL A 161 -7.05 8.51 7.72
N THR A 162 -6.60 8.88 8.91
CA THR A 162 -7.50 9.15 10.06
C THR A 162 -8.65 10.09 9.70
N PRO A 163 -8.47 11.22 8.99
CA PRO A 163 -9.56 12.10 8.62
C PRO A 163 -10.65 11.43 7.80
N VAL A 164 -10.24 10.64 6.78
CA VAL A 164 -11.19 9.93 5.89
C VAL A 164 -11.95 8.85 6.65
N ILE A 165 -11.24 8.06 7.46
CA ILE A 165 -11.88 7.02 8.27
C ILE A 165 -12.86 7.65 9.27
N ALA A 166 -12.47 8.75 9.91
CA ALA A 166 -13.36 9.48 10.83
C ALA A 166 -14.63 9.96 10.13
N GLU A 167 -14.50 10.54 8.97
CA GLU A 167 -15.63 11.02 8.17
C GLU A 167 -16.61 9.90 7.77
N ILE A 168 -16.09 8.71 7.50
CA ILE A 168 -16.90 7.56 7.09
C ILE A 168 -17.51 6.84 8.29
N GLU A 169 -16.73 6.61 9.35
CA GLU A 169 -17.08 5.67 10.41
C GLU A 169 -17.68 6.30 11.67
N CYS A 170 -17.49 7.61 11.87
CA CYS A 170 -18.07 8.32 13.01
C CYS A 170 -19.42 8.94 12.68
N GLU A 171 -20.23 9.16 13.73
CA GLU A 171 -21.41 10.00 13.62
C GLU A 171 -20.98 11.47 13.50
N SER A 172 -21.80 12.28 12.84
CA SER A 172 -21.54 13.71 12.65
C SER A 172 -21.24 14.43 13.97
N GLY A 173 -20.17 15.19 13.99
CA GLY A 173 -19.70 15.95 15.17
C GLY A 173 -18.73 15.19 16.07
N GLN A 174 -18.41 13.92 15.77
CA GLN A 174 -17.47 13.12 16.56
C GLN A 174 -16.12 12.91 15.87
N GLU A 175 -15.99 13.34 14.63
CA GLU A 175 -14.80 13.19 13.81
C GLU A 175 -13.56 13.83 14.45
N GLN A 176 -13.73 14.98 15.12
CA GLN A 176 -12.62 15.71 15.74
C GLN A 176 -11.88 14.92 16.81
N ALA A 177 -12.56 13.97 17.46
CA ALA A 177 -11.93 13.16 18.49
C ALA A 177 -10.86 12.21 17.93
N LEU A 178 -11.00 11.79 16.68
CA LEU A 178 -10.01 10.93 15.98
C LEU A 178 -8.76 11.69 15.58
N PHE A 179 -8.84 12.99 15.34
CA PHE A 179 -7.69 13.83 14.98
C PHE A 179 -6.75 14.12 16.14
N ALA A 180 -7.21 13.99 17.38
CA ALA A 180 -6.39 14.20 18.57
C ALA A 180 -5.53 13.00 18.94
N MET A 181 -5.54 11.94 18.14
CA MET A 181 -4.84 10.70 18.43
C MET A 181 -3.41 10.72 17.90
N ASP A 182 -2.49 10.38 18.76
CA ASP A 182 -1.12 10.09 18.40
C ASP A 182 -0.98 8.59 18.08
N TRP A 183 -0.89 8.29 16.80
CA TRP A 183 -0.77 6.93 16.30
C TRP A 183 0.59 6.29 16.59
N ASP A 184 1.60 7.10 16.93
CA ASP A 184 2.96 6.62 17.15
C ASP A 184 3.23 6.21 18.61
N THR A 185 2.52 6.78 19.59
CA THR A 185 2.94 6.68 20.98
C THR A 185 2.20 5.67 21.83
N ASN A 186 0.92 5.39 21.55
CA ASN A 186 0.19 4.45 22.39
C ASN A 186 -1.09 3.92 21.73
N VAL A 187 -0.97 2.82 21.05
CA VAL A 187 -2.08 2.20 20.35
C VAL A 187 -3.23 1.80 21.29
N LYS A 188 -2.97 1.57 22.58
CA LYS A 188 -4.03 1.39 23.59
C LYS A 188 -4.86 2.65 23.79
N SER A 189 -4.25 3.83 23.64
CA SER A 189 -4.96 5.11 23.73
C SER A 189 -5.91 5.34 22.56
N VAL A 190 -5.51 4.97 21.36
CA VAL A 190 -6.35 5.01 20.17
C VAL A 190 -7.58 4.13 20.37
N PHE A 191 -7.39 2.91 20.85
CA PHE A 191 -8.49 1.99 21.10
C PHE A 191 -9.48 2.51 22.16
N HIS A 192 -8.98 3.04 23.27
CA HIS A 192 -9.81 3.61 24.30
C HIS A 192 -10.65 4.81 23.82
N ALA A 193 -10.08 5.62 22.94
CA ALA A 193 -10.80 6.76 22.40
C ALA A 193 -11.91 6.31 21.43
N TYR A 194 -11.67 5.34 20.56
CA TYR A 194 -12.71 4.74 19.74
C TYR A 194 -13.81 4.09 20.57
N ALA A 195 -13.47 3.45 21.68
CA ALA A 195 -14.45 2.86 22.58
C ALA A 195 -15.37 3.88 23.26
N SER A 196 -14.92 5.11 23.45
CA SER A 196 -15.71 6.19 24.06
C SER A 196 -16.63 6.91 23.08
N TYR A 197 -16.47 6.72 21.75
CA TYR A 197 -17.29 7.35 20.72
C TYR A 197 -18.14 6.34 19.97
N LYS A 198 -19.28 6.80 19.46
CA LYS A 198 -20.12 5.99 18.57
C LYS A 198 -19.47 5.88 17.19
N THR A 199 -18.63 4.89 17.02
CA THR A 199 -17.97 4.59 15.77
C THR A 199 -18.28 3.16 15.31
N ARG A 200 -18.26 2.96 14.00
CA ARG A 200 -18.39 1.64 13.37
C ARG A 200 -17.07 0.92 13.23
N LEU A 201 -15.95 1.58 13.47
CA LEU A 201 -14.64 0.99 13.55
C LEU A 201 -14.52 0.16 14.84
N LYS A 202 -14.54 -1.17 14.70
CA LYS A 202 -14.58 -2.11 15.83
C LYS A 202 -13.25 -2.78 16.10
N MET A 203 -12.39 -2.91 15.08
CA MET A 203 -11.10 -3.59 15.20
C MET A 203 -10.00 -2.75 14.58
N VAL A 204 -8.87 -2.66 15.28
CA VAL A 204 -7.65 -2.05 14.78
C VAL A 204 -6.50 -3.02 14.98
N TYR A 205 -5.85 -3.40 13.90
CA TYR A 205 -4.59 -4.13 13.93
C TYR A 205 -3.46 -3.21 13.53
N SER A 206 -2.46 -3.12 14.36
CA SER A 206 -1.29 -2.28 14.11
C SER A 206 0.00 -3.06 14.25
N MET A 207 0.99 -2.69 13.45
CA MET A 207 2.35 -3.21 13.55
C MET A 207 3.32 -2.05 13.35
N GLU A 208 4.28 -1.93 14.24
CA GLU A 208 5.31 -0.90 14.17
C GLU A 208 6.24 -1.10 12.96
N SER A 209 6.72 0.01 12.42
CA SER A 209 7.79 0.02 11.42
C SER A 209 9.14 -0.16 12.10
N ASN A 210 9.95 -1.07 11.59
CA ASN A 210 11.36 -1.17 12.00
C ASN A 210 12.23 -0.51 10.94
N TRP A 211 12.83 0.62 11.28
CA TRP A 211 13.72 1.40 10.42
C TRP A 211 15.20 1.31 10.85
N ASN A 212 15.55 0.44 11.81
CA ASN A 212 16.90 0.33 12.35
C ASN A 212 17.96 -0.09 11.33
N TYR A 213 17.53 -0.61 10.18
CA TYR A 213 18.41 -0.99 9.07
C TYR A 213 18.57 0.13 8.02
N ILE A 214 17.93 1.28 8.21
CA ILE A 214 17.99 2.41 7.30
C ILE A 214 19.02 3.44 7.80
N ASN A 215 20.00 3.73 6.96
CA ASN A 215 20.93 4.81 7.17
C ASN A 215 20.49 6.03 6.34
N PHE A 216 19.90 7.03 7.01
CA PHE A 216 19.42 8.23 6.34
C PHE A 216 20.54 9.23 6.11
N LYS A 217 20.67 9.71 4.87
CA LYS A 217 21.57 10.79 4.47
C LYS A 217 20.76 11.88 3.75
N LEU A 218 20.84 13.10 4.25
CA LEU A 218 20.30 14.25 3.54
C LEU A 218 21.37 14.79 2.60
N TYR A 219 21.07 14.87 1.32
CA TYR A 219 21.96 15.37 0.29
C TYR A 219 21.23 16.40 -0.59
N THR A 220 21.86 17.53 -0.83
CA THR A 220 21.33 18.62 -1.66
C THR A 220 22.30 18.87 -2.81
N PRO A 221 22.17 18.18 -3.95
CA PRO A 221 23.02 18.38 -5.12
C PRO A 221 22.71 19.72 -5.77
N ASP A 222 23.75 20.39 -6.29
CA ASP A 222 23.59 21.64 -7.05
C ASP A 222 22.91 21.40 -8.39
N ASP A 223 23.17 20.23 -9.00
CA ASP A 223 22.57 19.81 -10.27
C ASP A 223 22.41 18.28 -10.40
N THR A 224 21.80 17.86 -11.51
CA THR A 224 21.56 16.44 -11.82
C THR A 224 22.87 15.66 -12.02
N LYS A 225 23.95 16.30 -12.50
CA LYS A 225 25.23 15.65 -12.72
C LYS A 225 25.91 15.34 -11.40
N GLU A 226 25.90 16.26 -10.46
CA GLU A 226 26.43 16.05 -9.12
C GLU A 226 25.69 14.91 -8.40
N LEU A 227 24.35 14.86 -8.54
CA LEU A 227 23.56 13.75 -8.04
C LEU A 227 24.00 12.41 -8.67
N ALA A 228 24.19 12.38 -9.98
CA ALA A 228 24.63 11.17 -10.67
C ALA A 228 26.04 10.74 -10.22
N ASP A 229 26.96 11.67 -10.02
CA ASP A 229 28.32 11.38 -9.53
C ASP A 229 28.28 10.86 -8.08
N TYR A 230 27.37 11.39 -7.25
CA TYR A 230 27.12 10.86 -5.91
C TYR A 230 26.63 9.41 -5.96
N ILE A 231 25.61 9.12 -6.79
CA ILE A 231 25.06 7.77 -6.95
C ILE A 231 26.12 6.80 -7.46
N LYS A 232 26.96 7.18 -8.45
CA LYS A 232 28.05 6.36 -8.96
C LYS A 232 29.05 6.00 -7.86
N ARG A 233 29.41 6.97 -7.03
CA ARG A 233 30.35 6.76 -5.92
C ARG A 233 29.80 5.83 -4.86
N GLU A 234 28.53 5.97 -4.47
CA GLU A 234 27.90 5.08 -3.49
C GLU A 234 27.70 3.65 -4.05
N ASN A 235 27.61 3.52 -5.38
CA ASN A 235 27.46 2.24 -6.08
C ASN A 235 28.79 1.60 -6.54
N GLU A 236 29.94 2.08 -6.15
CA GLU A 236 31.25 1.57 -6.60
C GLU A 236 31.48 0.07 -6.33
N GLN A 237 30.81 -0.49 -5.35
CA GLN A 237 30.96 -1.88 -4.92
C GLN A 237 30.02 -2.90 -5.65
N GLY A 238 29.42 -2.51 -6.77
CA GLY A 238 28.55 -3.43 -7.53
C GLY A 238 27.13 -3.56 -6.96
N THR A 239 26.75 -2.70 -6.05
CA THR A 239 25.38 -2.61 -5.49
C THR A 239 24.41 -1.97 -6.46
N LYS A 240 23.11 -2.20 -6.26
CA LYS A 240 22.03 -1.59 -7.04
C LYS A 240 21.40 -0.40 -6.32
N SER A 241 20.83 0.52 -7.10
CA SER A 241 20.10 1.66 -6.59
C SER A 241 18.68 1.77 -7.13
N LEU A 242 17.76 2.18 -6.26
CA LEU A 242 16.41 2.65 -6.60
C LEU A 242 16.39 4.16 -6.49
N ILE A 243 16.02 4.84 -7.56
CA ILE A 243 16.03 6.30 -7.65
C ILE A 243 14.62 6.79 -7.97
N TYR A 244 14.01 7.48 -7.01
CA TYR A 244 12.71 8.10 -7.19
C TYR A 244 12.88 9.58 -7.54
N VAL A 245 12.30 9.99 -8.65
CA VAL A 245 12.28 11.36 -9.13
C VAL A 245 10.85 11.85 -9.36
N ASN A 246 10.61 13.14 -9.15
CA ASN A 246 9.30 13.74 -9.38
C ASN A 246 9.05 14.07 -10.86
N ASP A 247 10.09 14.14 -11.67
CA ASP A 247 10.04 14.59 -13.06
C ASP A 247 10.64 13.55 -14.01
N ILE A 248 9.89 13.21 -15.06
CA ILE A 248 10.32 12.24 -16.08
C ILE A 248 11.54 12.77 -16.86
N SER A 249 11.58 14.08 -17.13
CA SER A 249 12.71 14.71 -17.87
C SER A 249 14.01 14.61 -17.08
N LYS A 250 13.97 14.85 -15.78
CA LYS A 250 15.10 14.64 -14.86
C LYS A 250 15.54 13.18 -14.84
N GLY A 251 14.57 12.26 -14.81
CA GLY A 251 14.85 10.82 -14.90
C GLY A 251 15.57 10.43 -16.18
N LYS A 252 15.21 11.01 -17.34
CA LYS A 252 15.91 10.78 -18.61
C LYS A 252 17.34 11.27 -18.60
N VAL A 253 17.58 12.47 -18.07
CA VAL A 253 18.95 13.02 -17.91
C VAL A 253 19.80 12.13 -17.00
N LEU A 254 19.24 11.69 -15.86
CA LEU A 254 19.94 10.77 -14.96
C LEU A 254 20.25 9.44 -15.65
N GLN A 255 19.33 8.88 -16.44
CA GLN A 255 19.53 7.66 -17.19
C GLN A 255 20.71 7.76 -18.15
N GLU A 256 20.81 8.87 -18.90
CA GLU A 256 21.91 9.13 -19.83
C GLU A 256 23.27 9.23 -19.10
N VAL A 257 23.30 9.96 -17.98
CA VAL A 257 24.55 10.18 -17.23
C VAL A 257 24.99 8.93 -16.47
N LEU A 258 24.07 8.19 -15.85
CA LEU A 258 24.40 7.01 -15.05
C LEU A 258 24.80 5.81 -15.93
N GLY A 259 24.20 5.64 -17.11
CA GLY A 259 24.32 4.41 -17.90
C GLY A 259 23.83 3.19 -17.14
N ASN A 260 23.69 2.04 -17.78
CA ASN A 260 23.20 0.79 -17.16
C ASN A 260 22.03 1.03 -16.19
N THR A 261 20.95 1.62 -16.73
CA THR A 261 19.85 2.18 -15.95
C THR A 261 18.51 1.93 -16.64
N GLN A 262 17.60 1.24 -15.96
CA GLN A 262 16.20 1.15 -16.33
C GLN A 262 15.46 2.41 -15.83
N HIS A 263 14.61 2.99 -16.66
CA HIS A 263 13.77 4.12 -16.28
C HIS A 263 12.31 3.80 -16.56
N ILE A 264 11.52 3.64 -15.52
CA ILE A 264 10.09 3.32 -15.59
C ILE A 264 9.21 4.51 -15.15
N TYR A 265 8.24 4.83 -15.96
CA TYR A 265 7.25 5.88 -15.70
C TYR A 265 5.93 5.53 -16.38
N SER A 266 4.87 6.32 -16.15
CA SER A 266 3.53 6.05 -16.66
C SER A 266 3.45 6.32 -18.17
N ASP A 267 3.87 5.34 -18.97
CA ASP A 267 3.83 5.36 -20.43
C ASP A 267 3.45 3.96 -20.95
N GLU A 268 2.77 3.90 -22.11
CA GLU A 268 2.40 2.63 -22.75
C GLU A 268 3.62 1.81 -23.13
N ASP A 269 4.67 2.45 -23.62
CA ASP A 269 5.91 1.82 -24.05
C ASP A 269 6.68 1.18 -22.88
N LYS A 270 6.42 1.62 -21.64
CA LYS A 270 7.06 1.10 -20.42
C LYS A 270 6.27 -0.02 -19.73
N ARG A 271 5.07 -0.34 -20.20
CA ARG A 271 4.21 -1.36 -19.54
C ARG A 271 4.84 -2.74 -19.46
N ALA A 272 5.52 -3.18 -20.54
CA ALA A 272 6.18 -4.49 -20.56
C ALA A 272 7.34 -4.55 -19.55
N GLU A 273 8.19 -3.52 -19.52
CA GLU A 273 9.31 -3.41 -18.58
C GLU A 273 8.84 -3.37 -17.13
N ILE A 274 7.78 -2.60 -16.86
CA ILE A 274 7.15 -2.53 -15.53
C ILE A 274 6.58 -3.90 -15.12
N ALA A 275 5.89 -4.60 -16.03
CA ALA A 275 5.33 -5.92 -15.78
C ALA A 275 6.43 -6.96 -15.50
N GLU A 276 7.53 -6.90 -16.22
CA GLU A 276 8.69 -7.77 -16.01
C GLU A 276 9.30 -7.55 -14.62
N ILE A 277 9.57 -6.31 -14.24
CA ILE A 277 10.08 -5.97 -12.89
C ILE A 277 9.11 -6.45 -11.81
N ALA A 278 7.81 -6.21 -11.98
CA ALA A 278 6.80 -6.65 -11.02
C ALA A 278 6.70 -8.17 -10.90
N GLN A 279 6.90 -8.89 -12.00
CA GLN A 279 6.88 -10.35 -12.02
C GLN A 279 8.12 -10.96 -11.38
N ASN A 280 9.30 -10.42 -11.71
CA ASN A 280 10.58 -10.92 -11.23
C ASN A 280 10.93 -10.40 -9.84
N GLU A 281 10.24 -9.33 -9.39
CA GLU A 281 10.52 -8.61 -8.14
C GLU A 281 11.97 -8.10 -8.05
N LYS A 282 12.60 -7.92 -9.21
CA LYS A 282 13.99 -7.47 -9.42
C LYS A 282 14.07 -6.69 -10.73
N PHE A 283 15.09 -5.87 -10.84
CA PHE A 283 15.44 -5.20 -12.08
C PHE A 283 16.83 -5.67 -12.56
N SER A 284 17.05 -5.66 -13.88
CA SER A 284 18.26 -6.22 -14.49
C SER A 284 19.45 -5.29 -14.37
N ASP A 285 19.24 -4.01 -14.55
CA ASP A 285 20.28 -2.99 -14.58
C ASP A 285 20.80 -2.64 -13.18
N ARG A 286 21.84 -1.85 -13.14
CA ARG A 286 22.45 -1.39 -11.88
C ARG A 286 21.58 -0.36 -11.15
N ASN A 287 20.88 0.47 -11.92
CA ASN A 287 20.01 1.51 -11.40
C ASN A 287 18.59 1.35 -11.92
N LEU A 288 17.61 1.56 -11.07
CA LEU A 288 16.21 1.70 -11.44
C LEU A 288 15.75 3.12 -11.10
N ILE A 289 15.48 3.93 -12.14
CA ILE A 289 14.84 5.24 -11.97
C ILE A 289 13.34 5.04 -12.10
N THR A 290 12.59 5.70 -11.22
CA THR A 290 11.14 5.61 -11.21
C THR A 290 10.49 6.92 -10.79
N THR A 291 9.24 7.09 -11.19
CA THR A 291 8.34 8.12 -10.71
C THR A 291 7.24 7.48 -9.85
N LYS A 292 6.13 8.17 -9.61
CA LYS A 292 4.96 7.65 -8.88
C LYS A 292 4.46 6.25 -9.34
N VAL A 293 4.91 5.75 -10.48
CA VAL A 293 4.53 4.42 -10.99
C VAL A 293 4.97 3.30 -10.04
N ALA A 294 6.18 3.38 -9.48
CA ALA A 294 6.65 2.37 -8.54
C ALA A 294 6.19 2.62 -7.10
N GLU A 295 5.67 3.80 -6.79
CA GLU A 295 5.21 4.15 -5.44
C GLU A 295 4.14 3.18 -4.92
N ASN A 296 3.31 2.63 -5.81
CA ASN A 296 2.14 1.84 -5.43
C ASN A 296 2.02 0.47 -6.14
N GLY A 297 3.09 -0.24 -6.45
CA GLY A 297 2.87 -1.50 -7.14
C GLY A 297 4.05 -2.43 -7.36
N VAL A 298 5.28 -1.97 -7.19
CA VAL A 298 6.46 -2.82 -7.38
C VAL A 298 7.07 -3.19 -6.03
N SER A 299 7.19 -4.48 -5.75
CA SER A 299 7.99 -4.98 -4.62
C SER A 299 9.31 -5.49 -5.16
N LEU A 300 10.42 -5.09 -4.57
CA LEU A 300 11.76 -5.46 -5.00
C LEU A 300 12.41 -6.36 -3.96
N HIS A 301 12.48 -7.67 -4.27
CA HIS A 301 13.21 -8.67 -3.49
C HIS A 301 14.63 -8.84 -4.05
N ASP A 302 15.39 -7.77 -4.07
CA ASP A 302 16.73 -7.72 -4.64
C ASP A 302 17.76 -7.46 -3.55
N ASP A 303 18.55 -8.46 -3.21
CA ASP A 303 19.54 -8.38 -2.13
C ASP A 303 20.73 -7.47 -2.48
N GLU A 304 20.91 -7.12 -3.75
CA GLU A 304 21.93 -6.18 -4.23
C GLU A 304 21.48 -4.71 -4.08
N LEU A 305 20.18 -4.43 -3.81
CA LEU A 305 19.63 -3.09 -3.66
C LEU A 305 20.00 -2.50 -2.29
N ASN A 306 21.00 -1.64 -2.23
CA ASN A 306 21.53 -1.04 -0.99
C ASN A 306 21.43 0.48 -0.95
N LEU A 307 21.12 1.13 -2.06
CA LEU A 307 20.93 2.58 -2.13
C LEU A 307 19.53 2.92 -2.61
N ILE A 308 18.85 3.79 -1.88
CA ILE A 308 17.58 4.37 -2.31
C ILE A 308 17.73 5.90 -2.31
N VAL A 309 17.52 6.52 -3.44
CA VAL A 309 17.53 7.98 -3.59
C VAL A 309 16.09 8.44 -3.78
N VAL A 310 15.62 9.36 -2.93
CA VAL A 310 14.23 9.83 -2.98
C VAL A 310 14.22 11.35 -3.05
N GLU A 311 13.74 11.86 -4.17
CA GLU A 311 13.55 13.31 -4.37
C GLU A 311 12.17 13.72 -3.85
N THR A 312 12.02 13.76 -2.53
CA THR A 312 10.78 14.25 -1.91
C THR A 312 11.00 14.66 -0.46
N LEU A 313 10.21 15.60 0.02
CA LEU A 313 10.07 15.91 1.44
C LEU A 313 8.76 15.37 2.02
N ASP A 314 7.92 14.75 1.18
CA ASP A 314 6.68 14.11 1.64
C ASP A 314 6.98 12.80 2.37
N PRO A 315 6.68 12.70 3.68
CA PRO A 315 6.99 11.51 4.46
C PRO A 315 6.18 10.27 4.03
N ILE A 316 5.05 10.45 3.36
CA ILE A 316 4.23 9.34 2.87
C ILE A 316 4.94 8.69 1.69
N THR A 317 5.29 9.47 0.68
CA THR A 317 6.06 9.03 -0.49
C THR A 317 7.39 8.40 -0.07
N LEU A 318 8.12 9.03 0.87
CA LEU A 318 9.38 8.50 1.38
C LEU A 318 9.19 7.10 2.00
N LYS A 319 8.24 6.94 2.90
CA LYS A 319 7.92 5.63 3.54
C LYS A 319 7.53 4.58 2.50
N GLN A 320 6.80 4.97 1.47
CA GLN A 320 6.36 4.06 0.42
C GLN A 320 7.51 3.61 -0.48
N VAL A 321 8.36 4.53 -0.92
CA VAL A 321 9.52 4.20 -1.76
C VAL A 321 10.50 3.30 -1.01
N ILE A 322 10.85 3.63 0.23
CA ILE A 322 11.71 2.79 1.07
C ILE A 322 11.09 1.39 1.25
N GLY A 323 9.79 1.35 1.48
CA GLY A 323 9.06 0.08 1.64
C GLY A 323 9.03 -0.82 0.40
N ARG A 324 9.45 -0.33 -0.78
CA ARG A 324 9.58 -1.16 -1.99
C ARG A 324 10.78 -2.11 -1.92
N ALA A 325 11.86 -1.70 -1.28
CA ALA A 325 12.99 -2.58 -1.00
C ALA A 325 12.61 -3.59 0.10
N ARG A 326 12.35 -4.81 -0.30
CA ARG A 326 12.01 -5.89 0.63
C ARG A 326 13.26 -6.43 1.29
N VAL A 327 13.33 -6.32 2.60
CA VAL A 327 14.43 -6.85 3.40
C VAL A 327 13.97 -8.04 4.23
N ASN A 328 14.89 -8.95 4.50
CA ASN A 328 14.62 -10.01 5.47
C ASN A 328 14.50 -9.40 6.86
N ARG A 329 13.32 -9.42 7.44
CA ARG A 329 13.03 -8.78 8.74
C ARG A 329 13.78 -9.40 9.93
N LYS A 330 14.25 -10.65 9.79
CA LYS A 330 15.07 -11.31 10.82
C LYS A 330 16.50 -10.82 10.81
N ASN A 331 17.03 -10.58 9.65
CA ASN A 331 18.39 -10.12 9.42
C ASN A 331 18.37 -9.10 8.30
N PRO A 332 17.91 -7.87 8.57
CA PRO A 332 17.82 -6.85 7.54
C PRO A 332 19.23 -6.40 7.14
N ARG A 333 19.47 -6.33 5.81
CA ARG A 333 20.65 -5.64 5.32
C ARG A 333 20.50 -4.14 5.53
N GLU A 334 21.61 -3.46 5.69
CA GLU A 334 21.63 -2.00 5.74
C GLU A 334 21.30 -1.40 4.36
N ILE A 335 20.44 -0.38 4.36
CA ILE A 335 20.10 0.40 3.18
C ILE A 335 20.38 1.87 3.46
N THR A 336 21.11 2.52 2.58
CA THR A 336 21.30 3.98 2.58
C THR A 336 20.14 4.65 1.84
N VAL A 337 19.55 5.68 2.46
CA VAL A 337 18.45 6.48 1.89
C VAL A 337 18.82 7.94 1.90
#